data_2fc79e97af6fc9f1309e07b9c6de76cf
#
_entry.id   2fc79e97af6fc9f1309e07b9c6de76cf
#
_cell.length_a   1.000
_cell.length_b   1.000
_cell.length_c   1.000
_cell.angle_alpha   90.00
_cell.angle_beta   90.00
_cell.angle_gamma   90.00
#
_symmetry.space_group_name_H-M   'P 1'
#
loop_
_entity.id
_entity.type
_entity.pdbx_description
1 polymer ?
#
loop_
_entity_poly.entity_id
_entity_poly.type
_entity_poly.pdbx_seq_one_letter_code
_entity_poly.pdbx_strand_id
1 'polypeptide(L)' 'MRHVCLVCNYVYDSEQGDPVARVAPGTSFEDLPAGWCCPECGAQKEMFEAEDAQPGATA' A
#
# COMPACT_ATOMS: atom_id res chain seq x y z
N MET A 1 -0.97 6.68 7.30
CA MET A 1 -0.84 5.22 7.40
C MET A 1 -0.13 4.68 6.19
N ARG A 2 0.72 3.70 6.38
CA ARG A 2 1.49 3.13 5.30
C ARG A 2 1.24 1.63 5.20
N HIS A 3 1.27 1.14 3.98
CA HIS A 3 1.13 -0.29 3.70
C HIS A 3 2.34 -0.74 2.90
N VAL A 4 2.86 -1.91 3.25
CA VAL A 4 4.08 -2.43 2.66
C VAL A 4 3.75 -3.64 1.79
N CYS A 5 4.29 -3.63 0.57
CA CYS A 5 4.15 -4.77 -0.32
C CYS A 5 5.03 -5.91 0.16
N LEU A 6 4.44 -7.07 0.37
CA LEU A 6 5.18 -8.23 0.86
C LEU A 6 6.02 -8.90 -0.22
N VAL A 7 5.88 -8.44 -1.45
CA VAL A 7 6.61 -9.03 -2.57
C VAL A 7 7.89 -8.25 -2.87
N CYS A 8 7.79 -6.92 -2.94
CA CYS A 8 8.94 -6.10 -3.34
C CYS A 8 9.29 -5.01 -2.32
N ASN A 9 8.57 -4.94 -1.21
CA ASN A 9 8.78 -3.94 -0.15
C ASN A 9 8.42 -2.51 -0.56
N TYR A 10 7.62 -2.36 -1.62
CA TYR A 10 7.11 -1.05 -1.97
C TYR A 10 6.20 -0.54 -0.84
N VAL A 11 6.33 0.74 -0.51
CA VAL A 11 5.52 1.33 0.56
C VAL A 11 4.50 2.27 -0.05
N TYR A 12 3.22 2.00 0.19
CA TYR A 12 2.16 2.92 -0.17
C TYR A 12 1.87 3.83 1.02
N ASP A 13 2.08 5.12 0.82
CA ASP A 13 1.82 6.12 1.85
C ASP A 13 0.54 6.87 1.48
N SER A 14 -0.49 6.72 2.32
CA SER A 14 -1.78 7.33 2.03
C SER A 14 -1.70 8.86 1.97
N GLU A 15 -0.75 9.45 2.66
CA GLU A 15 -0.60 10.91 2.63
C GLU A 15 -0.02 11.41 1.31
N GLN A 16 0.74 10.58 0.64
CA GLN A 16 1.36 10.94 -0.63
C GLN A 16 0.57 10.43 -1.82
N GLY A 17 -0.24 9.40 -1.63
CA GLY A 17 -0.95 8.77 -2.71
C GLY A 17 -0.01 7.96 -3.60
N ASP A 18 -0.46 7.72 -4.83
CA ASP A 18 0.32 6.96 -5.79
C ASP A 18 0.21 7.63 -7.15
N PRO A 19 1.15 8.51 -7.49
CA PRO A 19 1.08 9.22 -8.78
C PRO A 19 1.17 8.29 -9.97
N VAL A 20 1.83 7.15 -9.84
CA VAL A 20 1.93 6.19 -10.94
C VAL A 20 0.55 5.62 -11.27
N ALA A 21 -0.22 5.30 -10.25
CA ALA A 21 -1.58 4.77 -10.42
C ALA A 21 -2.63 5.88 -10.40
N ARG A 22 -2.22 7.14 -10.36
CA ARG A 22 -3.12 8.30 -10.36
C ARG A 22 -4.01 8.33 -9.13
N VAL A 23 -3.46 7.93 -8.01
CA VAL A 23 -4.14 7.97 -6.73
C VAL A 23 -3.80 9.28 -6.04
N ALA A 24 -4.81 10.06 -5.71
CA ALA A 24 -4.61 11.38 -5.11
C ALA A 24 -4.04 11.26 -3.69
N PRO A 25 -3.24 12.23 -3.27
CA PRO A 25 -2.79 12.29 -1.88
C PRO A 25 -3.98 12.32 -0.93
N GLY A 26 -3.85 11.63 0.19
CA GLY A 26 -4.92 11.56 1.17
C GLY A 26 -5.86 10.38 0.95
N THR A 27 -5.60 9.54 -0.04
CA THR A 27 -6.42 8.36 -0.29
C THR A 27 -5.93 7.23 0.59
N SER A 28 -6.80 6.72 1.44
CA SER A 28 -6.43 5.59 2.28
C SER A 28 -6.29 4.32 1.44
N PHE A 29 -5.52 3.38 1.96
CA PHE A 29 -5.30 2.13 1.23
C PHE A 29 -6.62 1.41 0.96
N GLU A 30 -7.55 1.50 1.90
CA GLU A 30 -8.85 0.84 1.77
C GLU A 30 -9.70 1.46 0.68
N ASP A 31 -9.45 2.73 0.37
CA ASP A 31 -10.20 3.42 -0.67
C ASP A 31 -9.64 3.17 -2.06
N LEU A 32 -8.53 2.48 -2.17
CA LEU A 32 -7.96 2.16 -3.46
C LEU A 32 -8.91 1.22 -4.23
N PRO A 33 -8.95 1.35 -5.58
CA PRO A 33 -9.79 0.46 -6.37
C PRO A 33 -9.42 -1.01 -6.14
N ALA A 34 -10.39 -1.89 -6.30
CA ALA A 34 -10.14 -3.31 -6.10
C ALA A 34 -9.09 -3.83 -7.08
N GLY A 35 -8.98 -3.21 -8.24
CA GLY A 35 -7.99 -3.63 -9.24
C GLY A 35 -6.63 -2.98 -9.09
N TRP A 36 -6.46 -2.14 -8.06
CA TRP A 36 -5.16 -1.50 -7.85
C TRP A 36 -4.11 -2.55 -7.50
N CYS A 37 -2.93 -2.36 -8.01
CA CYS A 37 -1.82 -3.27 -7.72
C CYS A 37 -0.55 -2.46 -7.52
N CYS A 38 0.45 -3.14 -7.00
CA CYS A 38 1.74 -2.50 -6.71
C CYS A 38 2.34 -1.95 -8.00
N PRO A 39 2.72 -0.67 -8.03
CA PRO A 39 3.33 -0.09 -9.22
C PRO A 39 4.73 -0.61 -9.51
N GLU A 40 5.35 -1.27 -8.53
CA GLU A 40 6.70 -1.79 -8.69
C GLU A 40 6.70 -3.23 -9.21
N CYS A 41 5.87 -4.08 -8.64
CA CYS A 41 5.90 -5.50 -8.99
C CYS A 41 4.56 -6.05 -9.45
N GLY A 42 3.49 -5.26 -9.36
CA GLY A 42 2.18 -5.72 -9.80
C GLY A 42 1.44 -6.59 -8.80
N ALA A 43 1.92 -6.69 -7.57
CA ALA A 43 1.25 -7.48 -6.55
C ALA A 43 -0.12 -6.89 -6.24
N GLN A 44 -1.07 -7.76 -5.92
CA GLN A 44 -2.41 -7.34 -5.60
C GLN A 44 -2.48 -6.69 -4.22
N LYS A 45 -3.57 -5.98 -3.95
CA LYS A 45 -3.76 -5.30 -2.67
C LYS A 45 -3.62 -6.25 -1.48
N GLU A 46 -4.07 -7.48 -1.64
CA GLU A 46 -4.02 -8.45 -0.56
C GLU A 46 -2.60 -8.85 -0.18
N MET A 47 -1.64 -8.50 -1.01
CA MET A 47 -0.23 -8.75 -0.70
C MET A 47 0.40 -7.63 0.08
N PHE A 48 -0.39 -6.64 0.48
CA PHE A 48 0.09 -5.53 1.28
C PHE A 48 -0.34 -5.68 2.73
N GLU A 49 0.51 -5.21 3.64
CA GLU A 49 0.21 -5.23 5.06
C GLU A 49 0.36 -3.83 5.63
N ALA A 50 -0.53 -3.48 6.55
CA ALA A 50 -0.43 -2.20 7.22
C ALA A 50 0.83 -2.17 8.08
N GLU A 51 1.68 -1.20 7.84
CA GLU A 51 2.96 -1.14 8.52
C GLU A 51 2.80 -0.94 10.03
N ASP A 52 1.93 -0.02 10.40
CA ASP A 52 1.76 0.31 11.81
C ASP A 52 0.86 -0.67 12.57
N ALA A 53 0.22 -1.60 11.87
CA ALA A 53 -0.58 -2.64 12.49
C ALA A 53 0.09 -4.00 12.40
N GLN A 54 1.33 -4.04 12.00
CA GLN A 54 2.05 -5.28 11.75
C GLN A 54 2.34 -6.02 13.06
N PRO A 55 1.84 -7.24 13.23
CA PRO A 55 2.03 -7.95 14.49
C PRO A 55 3.48 -8.20 14.85
N GLY A 56 4.31 -8.43 13.86
CA GLY A 56 5.72 -8.69 14.10
C GLY A 56 6.46 -7.53 14.73
N ALA A 57 5.96 -6.32 14.49
CA ALA A 57 6.61 -5.13 15.02
C ALA A 57 6.46 -5.00 16.52
N THR A 58 5.52 -5.72 17.11
CA THR A 58 5.27 -5.64 18.54
C THR A 58 6.01 -6.69 19.33
N ALA A 59 6.63 -7.58 18.68
CA ALA A 59 7.33 -8.67 19.35
C ALA A 59 8.53 -8.20 20.15
#